data_21a7e097c961589dc04e25ada5e05204
#
_entry.id   21a7e097c961589dc04e25ada5e05204
#
_cell.length_a   1.000
_cell.length_b   1.000
_cell.length_c   1.000
_cell.angle_alpha   90.00
_cell.angle_beta   90.00
_cell.angle_gamma   90.00
#
_symmetry.space_group_name_H-M   'P 1'
#
loop_
_entity.id
_entity.type
_entity.pdbx_description
1 polymer ?
#
loop_
_entity_poly.entity_id
_entity_poly.type
_entity_poly.pdbx_seq_one_letter_code
_entity_poly.pdbx_strand_id
1 'polypeptide(L)'
;MSVKRILLIGRWGKTHAFAKAIVEKSPQTTELYCYMDKPNAGIVALATDYMLGDMKDNQRIIDYAKKNEVDFVLAVPHMSLCNSLIDDLIRSNIRCIGPTKNCSRLETSKSFLRQMLKETGQGHVSPEYRSFSNKEDALDHIRSIDHDVAVKPAGVTEGDGVKVVGMQLKDRSEAEDYISEIFDKNIGGIAELIIEEKLEGKEFTIQAFVNGETIVGMPATQDYKLLREGDEGLNTPGMGSVSLPNHLLPFLSGAEYEESKIIMQKVVKHLTDKYNEVFVGFLSGQFIKTGEGIKVIEFNVRPGDSEILNIIPILKTDFVEICEAMIDNRLSTIDIAFDKKATVCKYIVSKGFPHPKEDMYMEINEEAIKRAGADLFYSCFSVGKNTYKPSPRGVAVTAKGDTIEEAYQLCEKMLDDNIKGKDIWHRRDIGKVELLKKNTWE
;
A
#
# COMPACT_ATOMS: atom_id res chain seq x y z
N MET A 1 21.59 16.27 21.50
CA MET A 1 20.47 15.34 21.25
C MET A 1 21.09 13.96 21.00
N SER A 2 20.50 12.89 21.53
CA SER A 2 20.99 11.52 21.27
C SER A 2 20.67 11.16 19.83
N VAL A 3 21.59 10.43 19.18
CA VAL A 3 21.36 9.88 17.83
C VAL A 3 20.28 8.80 17.92
N LYS A 4 19.30 8.84 17.01
CA LYS A 4 18.26 7.81 16.92
C LYS A 4 18.67 6.71 15.95
N ARG A 5 18.70 5.47 16.42
CA ARG A 5 19.04 4.27 15.64
C ARG A 5 17.79 3.53 15.26
N ILE A 6 17.49 3.44 13.97
CA ILE A 6 16.24 2.90 13.46
C ILE A 6 16.54 1.75 12.50
N LEU A 7 15.93 0.58 12.73
CA LEU A 7 15.98 -0.52 11.78
C LEU A 7 14.73 -0.51 10.89
N LEU A 8 14.93 -0.29 9.61
CA LEU A 8 13.88 -0.33 8.60
C LEU A 8 13.93 -1.67 7.86
N ILE A 9 12.76 -2.35 7.77
CA ILE A 9 12.65 -3.66 7.14
C ILE A 9 11.85 -3.54 5.85
N GLY A 10 12.44 -3.97 4.72
CA GLY A 10 11.83 -3.96 3.41
C GLY A 10 12.67 -3.33 2.33
N ARG A 11 12.25 -3.46 1.05
CA ARG A 11 13.03 -3.01 -0.12
C ARG A 11 12.26 -2.27 -1.20
N TRP A 12 10.93 -2.11 -1.03
CA TRP A 12 10.08 -1.51 -2.06
C TRP A 12 10.10 0.02 -2.07
N GLY A 13 9.45 0.64 -3.03
CA GLY A 13 9.36 2.10 -3.14
C GLY A 13 8.83 2.76 -1.87
N LYS A 14 7.80 2.18 -1.26
CA LYS A 14 7.27 2.63 0.04
C LYS A 14 8.31 2.57 1.17
N THR A 15 9.17 1.56 1.18
CA THR A 15 10.26 1.46 2.18
C THR A 15 11.30 2.55 1.94
N HIS A 16 11.64 2.83 0.68
CA HIS A 16 12.53 3.95 0.35
C HIS A 16 11.93 5.31 0.73
N ALA A 17 10.60 5.50 0.59
CA ALA A 17 9.94 6.71 1.04
C ALA A 17 10.12 6.95 2.55
N PHE A 18 10.00 5.90 3.36
CA PHE A 18 10.27 5.99 4.79
C PHE A 18 11.76 6.20 5.11
N ALA A 19 12.67 5.57 4.37
CA ALA A 19 14.10 5.85 4.52
C ALA A 19 14.41 7.33 4.30
N LYS A 20 13.83 7.95 3.24
CA LYS A 20 13.94 9.40 2.99
C LYS A 20 13.31 10.23 4.12
N ALA A 21 12.13 9.84 4.61
CA ALA A 21 11.48 10.54 5.71
C ALA A 21 12.31 10.53 6.99
N ILE A 22 12.95 9.40 7.30
CA ILE A 22 13.82 9.24 8.46
C ILE A 22 15.12 10.05 8.33
N VAL A 23 15.78 9.97 7.17
CA VAL A 23 17.14 10.53 7.02
C VAL A 23 17.15 11.96 6.51
N GLU A 24 16.28 12.30 5.54
CA GLU A 24 16.33 13.59 4.85
C GLU A 24 15.35 14.62 5.45
N LYS A 25 14.27 14.18 6.12
CA LYS A 25 13.22 15.08 6.60
C LYS A 25 13.17 15.21 8.12
N SER A 26 13.75 14.31 8.88
CA SER A 26 13.81 14.45 10.33
C SER A 26 14.85 15.50 10.72
N PRO A 27 14.52 16.44 11.63
CA PRO A 27 15.50 17.37 12.21
C PRO A 27 16.42 16.67 13.22
N GLN A 28 16.11 15.44 13.62
CA GLN A 28 16.91 14.65 14.54
C GLN A 28 18.06 13.97 13.78
N THR A 29 19.21 13.81 14.44
CA THR A 29 20.27 12.97 13.89
C THR A 29 19.87 11.51 13.98
N THR A 30 19.80 10.84 12.84
CA THR A 30 19.37 9.44 12.73
C THR A 30 20.49 8.57 12.15
N GLU A 31 20.63 7.35 12.63
CA GLU A 31 21.36 6.27 12.01
C GLU A 31 20.35 5.25 11.50
N LEU A 32 20.30 5.07 10.17
CA LEU A 32 19.39 4.17 9.52
C LEU A 32 20.05 2.83 9.22
N TYR A 33 19.57 1.79 9.85
CA TYR A 33 19.91 0.39 9.56
C TYR A 33 18.82 -0.22 8.72
N CYS A 34 19.17 -1.09 7.75
CA CYS A 34 18.18 -1.68 6.87
C CYS A 34 18.34 -3.20 6.75
N TYR A 35 17.23 -3.93 6.74
CA TYR A 35 17.22 -5.36 6.45
C TYR A 35 16.35 -5.63 5.23
N MET A 36 16.92 -6.29 4.21
CA MET A 36 16.31 -6.49 2.89
C MET A 36 16.64 -7.88 2.35
N ASP A 37 15.76 -8.44 1.50
CA ASP A 37 16.07 -9.66 0.73
C ASP A 37 16.93 -9.37 -0.51
N LYS A 38 16.78 -8.18 -1.07
CA LYS A 38 17.58 -7.66 -2.21
C LYS A 38 17.89 -6.19 -1.99
N PRO A 39 19.04 -5.70 -2.48
CA PRO A 39 19.40 -4.30 -2.29
C PRO A 39 18.47 -3.38 -3.08
N ASN A 40 17.95 -2.33 -2.42
CA ASN A 40 17.29 -1.21 -3.07
C ASN A 40 18.28 -0.06 -3.19
N ALA A 41 18.51 0.46 -4.40
CA ALA A 41 19.53 1.47 -4.66
C ALA A 41 19.37 2.73 -3.80
N GLY A 42 18.14 3.22 -3.63
CA GLY A 42 17.87 4.41 -2.85
C GLY A 42 18.01 4.17 -1.34
N ILE A 43 17.59 3.01 -0.84
CA ILE A 43 17.75 2.66 0.58
C ILE A 43 19.23 2.50 0.93
N VAL A 44 20.00 1.79 0.10
CA VAL A 44 21.43 1.59 0.30
C VAL A 44 22.18 2.92 0.35
N ALA A 45 21.78 3.90 -0.46
CA ALA A 45 22.40 5.23 -0.45
C ALA A 45 22.15 6.05 0.83
N LEU A 46 21.07 5.76 1.55
CA LEU A 46 20.66 6.46 2.78
C LEU A 46 21.05 5.72 4.06
N ALA A 47 21.28 4.41 3.98
CA ALA A 47 21.54 3.57 5.13
C ALA A 47 22.94 3.81 5.72
N THR A 48 23.02 3.87 7.04
CA THR A 48 24.30 3.80 7.79
C THR A 48 24.95 2.44 7.63
N ASP A 49 24.13 1.38 7.70
CA ASP A 49 24.50 -0.01 7.41
C ASP A 49 23.29 -0.80 6.96
N TYR A 50 23.50 -1.87 6.22
CA TYR A 50 22.42 -2.76 5.81
C TYR A 50 22.81 -4.23 5.79
N MET A 51 21.85 -5.10 6.02
CA MET A 51 22.01 -6.53 5.92
C MET A 51 21.05 -7.11 4.86
N LEU A 52 21.58 -8.02 4.04
CA LEU A 52 20.79 -8.83 3.12
C LEU A 52 20.53 -10.21 3.75
N GLY A 53 19.25 -10.64 3.72
CA GLY A 53 18.86 -11.92 4.26
C GLY A 53 17.43 -12.32 3.92
N ASP A 54 17.07 -13.53 4.32
CA ASP A 54 15.69 -14.01 4.17
C ASP A 54 14.77 -13.18 5.08
N MET A 55 13.74 -12.59 4.50
CA MET A 55 12.72 -11.82 5.23
C MET A 55 11.89 -12.67 6.20
N LYS A 56 12.02 -14.00 6.13
CA LYS A 56 11.38 -14.95 7.03
C LYS A 56 12.25 -15.36 8.22
N ASP A 57 13.51 -14.97 8.23
CA ASP A 57 14.44 -15.25 9.33
C ASP A 57 14.30 -14.19 10.43
N ASN A 58 13.27 -14.33 11.25
CA ASN A 58 12.98 -13.42 12.34
C ASN A 58 14.15 -13.31 13.33
N GLN A 59 14.83 -14.44 13.63
CA GLN A 59 15.93 -14.45 14.58
C GLN A 59 17.10 -13.60 14.08
N ARG A 60 17.43 -13.70 12.81
CA ARG A 60 18.51 -12.91 12.20
C ARG A 60 18.20 -11.41 12.20
N ILE A 61 16.92 -11.05 11.99
CA ILE A 61 16.47 -9.66 12.08
C ILE A 61 16.60 -9.14 13.52
N ILE A 62 16.19 -9.94 14.52
CA ILE A 62 16.30 -9.62 15.94
C ILE A 62 17.78 -9.44 16.36
N ASP A 63 18.65 -10.35 15.92
CA ASP A 63 20.07 -10.28 16.23
C ASP A 63 20.72 -9.04 15.60
N TYR A 64 20.34 -8.68 14.39
CA TYR A 64 20.79 -7.45 13.73
C TYR A 64 20.30 -6.19 14.44
N ALA A 65 19.05 -6.17 14.90
CA ALA A 65 18.50 -5.08 15.70
C ALA A 65 19.27 -4.90 17.02
N LYS A 66 19.52 -6.00 17.75
CA LYS A 66 20.27 -6.00 19.00
C LYS A 66 21.74 -5.59 18.82
N LYS A 67 22.41 -6.12 17.79
CA LYS A 67 23.81 -5.79 17.47
C LYS A 67 24.00 -4.28 17.27
N ASN A 68 23.05 -3.63 16.62
CA ASN A 68 23.11 -2.21 16.30
C ASN A 68 22.43 -1.33 17.36
N GLU A 69 21.97 -1.92 18.46
CA GLU A 69 21.31 -1.21 19.58
C GLU A 69 20.23 -0.24 19.09
N VAL A 70 19.32 -0.71 18.20
CA VAL A 70 18.31 0.15 17.60
C VAL A 70 17.28 0.60 18.62
N ASP A 71 16.85 1.87 18.56
CA ASP A 71 15.78 2.41 19.40
C ASP A 71 14.43 1.79 19.08
N PHE A 72 14.19 1.52 17.81
CA PHE A 72 13.01 0.79 17.35
C PHE A 72 13.17 0.20 15.95
N VAL A 73 12.27 -0.73 15.64
CA VAL A 73 12.14 -1.38 14.32
C VAL A 73 10.88 -0.89 13.62
N LEU A 74 11.01 -0.46 12.36
CA LEU A 74 9.89 -0.15 11.49
C LEU A 74 9.76 -1.26 10.43
N ALA A 75 8.75 -2.11 10.58
CA ALA A 75 8.46 -3.19 9.64
C ALA A 75 7.40 -2.74 8.63
N VAL A 76 7.81 -2.64 7.35
CA VAL A 76 6.95 -2.19 6.26
C VAL A 76 6.55 -3.33 5.30
N PRO A 77 7.29 -4.43 5.21
CA PRO A 77 7.05 -5.43 4.17
C PRO A 77 5.89 -6.36 4.49
N HIS A 78 5.22 -6.79 3.43
CA HIS A 78 4.17 -7.79 3.45
C HIS A 78 4.62 -9.17 4.03
N MET A 79 5.84 -9.59 3.72
CA MET A 79 6.38 -10.88 4.16
C MET A 79 6.51 -11.01 5.69
N SER A 80 6.78 -9.93 6.41
CA SER A 80 6.89 -9.94 7.86
C SER A 80 5.54 -10.17 8.56
N LEU A 81 4.43 -9.82 7.92
CA LEU A 81 3.09 -10.04 8.47
C LEU A 81 2.77 -11.54 8.63
N CYS A 82 3.20 -12.36 7.66
CA CYS A 82 2.92 -13.79 7.68
C CYS A 82 3.79 -14.57 8.68
N ASN A 83 4.95 -14.01 9.10
CA ASN A 83 5.95 -14.71 9.89
C ASN A 83 5.95 -14.34 11.39
N SER A 84 4.97 -13.58 11.87
CA SER A 84 4.90 -13.15 13.28
C SER A 84 6.14 -12.37 13.74
N LEU A 85 6.81 -11.65 12.85
CA LEU A 85 8.03 -10.90 13.18
C LEU A 85 7.79 -9.90 14.33
N ILE A 86 6.67 -9.18 14.29
CA ILE A 86 6.33 -8.18 15.32
C ILE A 86 6.15 -8.85 16.69
N ASP A 87 5.49 -10.00 16.73
CA ASP A 87 5.32 -10.78 17.97
C ASP A 87 6.69 -11.21 18.56
N ASP A 88 7.64 -11.62 17.68
CA ASP A 88 9.00 -12.01 18.08
C ASP A 88 9.84 -10.83 18.57
N LEU A 89 9.71 -9.66 17.94
CA LEU A 89 10.35 -8.42 18.38
C LEU A 89 9.84 -7.99 19.74
N ILE A 90 8.53 -8.00 19.95
CA ILE A 90 7.90 -7.69 21.26
C ILE A 90 8.41 -8.65 22.34
N ARG A 91 8.42 -9.97 22.07
CA ARG A 91 8.96 -10.97 23.01
C ARG A 91 10.44 -10.76 23.32
N SER A 92 11.17 -10.17 22.39
CA SER A 92 12.59 -9.81 22.55
C SER A 92 12.82 -8.46 23.22
N ASN A 93 11.78 -7.79 23.71
CA ASN A 93 11.80 -6.43 24.28
C ASN A 93 12.36 -5.37 23.29
N ILE A 94 12.09 -5.52 22.01
CA ILE A 94 12.47 -4.55 20.99
C ILE A 94 11.22 -3.74 20.62
N ARG A 95 11.30 -2.43 20.77
CA ARG A 95 10.23 -1.50 20.35
C ARG A 95 10.02 -1.61 18.83
N CYS A 96 8.81 -1.70 18.36
CA CYS A 96 8.55 -1.91 16.94
C CYS A 96 7.22 -1.33 16.48
N ILE A 97 7.16 -1.03 15.18
CA ILE A 97 5.96 -0.58 14.46
C ILE A 97 5.64 -1.64 13.41
N GLY A 98 4.44 -2.15 13.47
CA GLY A 98 3.88 -3.15 12.58
C GLY A 98 2.78 -3.94 13.28
N PRO A 99 1.91 -4.62 12.54
CA PRO A 99 0.82 -5.40 13.12
C PRO A 99 1.35 -6.73 13.67
N THR A 100 0.79 -7.16 14.81
CA THR A 100 0.96 -8.54 15.30
C THR A 100 0.34 -9.52 14.30
N LYS A 101 0.63 -10.81 14.47
CA LYS A 101 0.04 -11.86 13.64
C LYS A 101 -1.50 -11.84 13.67
N ASN A 102 -2.09 -11.56 14.84
CA ASN A 102 -3.54 -11.48 14.96
C ASN A 102 -4.10 -10.23 14.26
N CYS A 103 -3.48 -9.07 14.42
CA CYS A 103 -3.85 -7.85 13.71
C CYS A 103 -3.71 -8.02 12.18
N SER A 104 -2.71 -8.78 11.73
CA SER A 104 -2.46 -9.05 10.32
C SER A 104 -3.60 -9.79 9.63
N ARG A 105 -4.49 -10.46 10.38
CA ARG A 105 -5.67 -11.13 9.86
C ARG A 105 -6.64 -10.17 9.13
N LEU A 106 -6.60 -8.88 9.43
CA LEU A 106 -7.40 -7.88 8.70
C LEU A 106 -7.04 -7.82 7.21
N GLU A 107 -5.78 -8.13 6.84
CA GLU A 107 -5.33 -8.23 5.46
C GLU A 107 -5.27 -9.67 4.97
N THR A 108 -4.78 -10.60 5.82
CA THR A 108 -4.50 -11.97 5.40
C THR A 108 -5.73 -12.88 5.34
N SER A 109 -6.88 -12.42 5.86
CA SER A 109 -8.14 -13.16 5.84
C SER A 109 -9.32 -12.22 5.52
N LYS A 110 -9.79 -12.28 4.28
CA LYS A 110 -10.94 -11.47 3.86
C LYS A 110 -12.21 -11.79 4.67
N SER A 111 -12.44 -13.07 4.98
CA SER A 111 -13.57 -13.50 5.82
C SER A 111 -13.47 -12.91 7.24
N PHE A 112 -12.27 -12.81 7.81
CA PHE A 112 -12.06 -12.17 9.10
C PHE A 112 -12.41 -10.68 9.08
N LEU A 113 -11.99 -9.94 8.06
CA LEU A 113 -12.36 -8.52 7.92
C LEU A 113 -13.89 -8.36 7.84
N ARG A 114 -14.56 -9.19 7.02
CA ARG A 114 -16.02 -9.16 6.90
C ARG A 114 -16.72 -9.45 8.23
N GLN A 115 -16.20 -10.42 8.99
CA GLN A 115 -16.66 -10.72 10.35
C GLN A 115 -16.49 -9.51 11.28
N MET A 116 -15.31 -8.85 11.26
CA MET A 116 -15.04 -7.66 12.08
C MET A 116 -16.03 -6.53 11.78
N LEU A 117 -16.29 -6.25 10.50
CA LEU A 117 -17.27 -5.24 10.11
C LEU A 117 -18.66 -5.57 10.62
N LYS A 118 -19.08 -6.83 10.56
CA LYS A 118 -20.37 -7.28 11.10
C LYS A 118 -20.44 -7.13 12.62
N GLU A 119 -19.42 -7.57 13.34
CA GLU A 119 -19.38 -7.54 14.82
C GLU A 119 -19.33 -6.10 15.36
N THR A 120 -18.74 -5.16 14.62
CA THR A 120 -18.74 -3.73 14.97
C THR A 120 -20.00 -2.96 14.58
N GLY A 121 -21.04 -3.68 14.11
CA GLY A 121 -22.29 -3.07 13.66
C GLY A 121 -22.18 -2.36 12.30
N GLN A 122 -21.12 -2.65 11.54
CA GLN A 122 -20.84 -2.03 10.25
C GLN A 122 -21.05 -2.98 9.08
N GLY A 123 -21.89 -4.01 9.24
CA GLY A 123 -22.18 -4.98 8.18
C GLY A 123 -22.70 -4.34 6.87
N HIS A 124 -23.36 -3.19 6.97
CA HIS A 124 -23.89 -2.44 5.82
C HIS A 124 -22.80 -1.85 4.90
N VAL A 125 -21.57 -1.62 5.41
CA VAL A 125 -20.45 -1.14 4.58
C VAL A 125 -19.67 -2.30 3.93
N SER A 126 -19.98 -3.54 4.28
CA SER A 126 -19.45 -4.73 3.61
C SER A 126 -20.27 -5.03 2.35
N PRO A 127 -19.65 -5.45 1.23
CA PRO A 127 -20.42 -6.07 0.16
C PRO A 127 -21.16 -7.31 0.68
N GLU A 128 -22.24 -7.69 0.02
CA GLU A 128 -22.82 -9.01 0.22
C GLU A 128 -21.81 -10.07 -0.20
N TYR A 129 -21.62 -11.09 0.64
CA TYR A 129 -20.59 -12.08 0.38
C TYR A 129 -20.96 -13.45 0.91
N ARG A 130 -20.37 -14.47 0.32
CA ARG A 130 -20.40 -15.84 0.85
C ARG A 130 -19.03 -16.50 0.70
N SER A 131 -18.59 -17.17 1.77
CA SER A 131 -17.33 -17.92 1.80
C SER A 131 -17.57 -19.39 1.52
N PHE A 132 -16.65 -20.04 0.79
CA PHE A 132 -16.75 -21.44 0.40
C PHE A 132 -15.40 -22.13 0.63
N SER A 133 -15.44 -23.26 1.34
CA SER A 133 -14.33 -24.20 1.49
C SER A 133 -14.51 -25.48 0.65
N ASN A 134 -15.58 -25.55 -0.13
CA ASN A 134 -15.93 -26.64 -1.02
C ASN A 134 -16.18 -26.09 -2.43
N LYS A 135 -15.59 -26.74 -3.45
CA LYS A 135 -15.70 -26.31 -4.84
C LYS A 135 -17.12 -26.40 -5.37
N GLU A 136 -17.80 -27.52 -5.12
CA GLU A 136 -19.14 -27.75 -5.65
C GLU A 136 -20.16 -26.76 -5.07
N ASP A 137 -20.07 -26.47 -3.75
CA ASP A 137 -20.94 -25.47 -3.11
C ASP A 137 -20.74 -24.07 -3.71
N ALA A 138 -19.50 -23.70 -4.07
CA ALA A 138 -19.20 -22.44 -4.72
C ALA A 138 -19.75 -22.38 -6.15
N LEU A 139 -19.62 -23.47 -6.91
CA LEU A 139 -20.17 -23.60 -8.26
C LEU A 139 -21.70 -23.55 -8.25
N ASP A 140 -22.34 -24.24 -7.31
CA ASP A 140 -23.81 -24.22 -7.20
C ASP A 140 -24.30 -22.82 -6.82
N HIS A 141 -23.57 -22.13 -5.95
CA HIS A 141 -23.93 -20.75 -5.59
C HIS A 141 -23.83 -19.80 -6.78
N ILE A 142 -22.70 -19.78 -7.53
CA ILE A 142 -22.57 -18.86 -8.67
C ILE A 142 -23.60 -19.13 -9.77
N ARG A 143 -24.05 -20.37 -9.92
CA ARG A 143 -25.15 -20.72 -10.85
C ARG A 143 -26.52 -20.24 -10.38
N SER A 144 -26.71 -20.09 -9.07
CA SER A 144 -28.00 -19.69 -8.47
C SER A 144 -28.26 -18.19 -8.42
N ILE A 145 -27.19 -17.36 -8.56
CA ILE A 145 -27.32 -15.89 -8.53
C ILE A 145 -27.47 -15.31 -9.94
N ASP A 146 -28.08 -14.13 -10.06
CA ASP A 146 -28.40 -13.47 -11.33
C ASP A 146 -27.64 -12.17 -11.60
N HIS A 147 -26.77 -11.73 -10.65
CA HIS A 147 -25.97 -10.50 -10.74
C HIS A 147 -24.46 -10.82 -10.92
N ASP A 148 -23.70 -9.81 -11.34
CA ASP A 148 -22.26 -9.89 -11.46
C ASP A 148 -21.57 -9.96 -10.09
N VAL A 149 -20.45 -10.67 -10.04
CA VAL A 149 -19.72 -10.92 -8.80
C VAL A 149 -18.22 -10.71 -8.95
N ALA A 150 -17.57 -10.54 -7.80
CA ALA A 150 -16.13 -10.67 -7.64
C ALA A 150 -15.79 -12.01 -6.99
N VAL A 151 -14.93 -12.79 -7.63
CA VAL A 151 -14.40 -14.05 -7.09
C VAL A 151 -13.01 -13.81 -6.55
N LYS A 152 -12.81 -14.12 -5.25
CA LYS A 152 -11.59 -13.78 -4.51
C LYS A 152 -11.08 -15.01 -3.75
N PRO A 153 -9.84 -15.49 -3.99
CA PRO A 153 -9.20 -16.41 -3.06
C PRO A 153 -9.17 -15.82 -1.64
N ALA A 154 -9.42 -16.64 -0.62
CA ALA A 154 -9.49 -16.16 0.76
C ALA A 154 -8.13 -15.69 1.28
N GLY A 155 -7.04 -16.33 0.82
CA GLY A 155 -5.68 -15.97 1.18
C GLY A 155 -5.13 -14.78 0.40
N VAL A 156 -3.88 -14.44 0.70
CA VAL A 156 -3.20 -13.29 0.10
C VAL A 156 -2.70 -13.61 -1.29
N THR A 157 -3.06 -12.76 -2.27
CA THR A 157 -2.68 -12.92 -3.69
C THR A 157 -2.06 -11.65 -4.28
N GLU A 158 -1.69 -10.66 -3.45
CA GLU A 158 -1.05 -9.40 -3.87
C GLU A 158 -1.81 -8.64 -4.99
N GLY A 159 -3.15 -8.82 -5.06
CA GLY A 159 -4.01 -8.21 -6.08
C GLY A 159 -4.26 -9.07 -7.32
N ASP A 160 -3.43 -10.07 -7.61
CA ASP A 160 -3.56 -10.89 -8.83
C ASP A 160 -4.69 -11.93 -8.75
N GLY A 161 -5.14 -12.27 -7.55
CA GLY A 161 -6.15 -13.31 -7.35
C GLY A 161 -7.60 -12.83 -7.35
N VAL A 162 -7.86 -11.54 -7.43
CA VAL A 162 -9.23 -11.00 -7.48
C VAL A 162 -9.66 -10.84 -8.93
N LYS A 163 -10.75 -11.53 -9.31
CA LYS A 163 -11.32 -11.38 -10.65
C LYS A 163 -12.81 -11.05 -10.56
N VAL A 164 -13.23 -10.08 -11.38
CA VAL A 164 -14.60 -9.52 -11.39
C VAL A 164 -15.24 -9.82 -12.74
N VAL A 165 -16.48 -10.29 -12.72
CA VAL A 165 -17.28 -10.52 -13.93
C VAL A 165 -17.55 -9.19 -14.64
N GLY A 166 -17.36 -9.19 -15.95
CA GLY A 166 -17.43 -7.97 -16.78
C GLY A 166 -16.15 -7.11 -16.78
N MET A 167 -15.09 -7.55 -16.05
CA MET A 167 -13.76 -6.90 -16.05
C MET A 167 -12.66 -7.89 -16.44
N GLN A 168 -12.16 -8.68 -15.47
CA GLN A 168 -11.13 -9.70 -15.72
C GLN A 168 -11.73 -11.04 -16.18
N LEU A 169 -12.98 -11.29 -15.87
CA LEU A 169 -13.77 -12.43 -16.36
C LEU A 169 -14.84 -11.89 -17.30
N LYS A 170 -14.94 -12.49 -18.47
CA LYS A 170 -15.89 -12.06 -19.51
C LYS A 170 -17.33 -12.26 -19.06
N ASP A 171 -17.60 -13.42 -18.49
CA ASP A 171 -18.93 -13.85 -18.11
C ASP A 171 -18.88 -14.84 -16.93
N ARG A 172 -20.03 -15.34 -16.56
CA ARG A 172 -20.19 -16.26 -15.43
C ARG A 172 -19.55 -17.65 -15.69
N SER A 173 -19.49 -18.09 -16.94
CA SER A 173 -18.80 -19.34 -17.28
C SER A 173 -17.30 -19.26 -16.97
N GLU A 174 -16.65 -18.15 -17.30
CA GLU A 174 -15.24 -17.93 -16.92
C GLU A 174 -15.06 -17.82 -15.40
N ALA A 175 -16.09 -17.36 -14.68
CA ALA A 175 -16.05 -17.33 -13.22
C ALA A 175 -16.15 -18.75 -12.62
N GLU A 176 -16.95 -19.66 -13.19
CA GLU A 176 -16.97 -21.08 -12.80
C GLU A 176 -15.60 -21.76 -13.04
N ASP A 177 -14.99 -21.48 -14.19
CA ASP A 177 -13.64 -21.98 -14.51
C ASP A 177 -12.62 -21.46 -13.51
N TYR A 178 -12.70 -20.15 -13.15
CA TYR A 178 -11.79 -19.55 -12.18
C TYR A 178 -11.99 -20.07 -10.76
N ILE A 179 -13.23 -20.33 -10.33
CA ILE A 179 -13.54 -21.01 -9.06
C ILE A 179 -12.85 -22.36 -9.02
N SER A 180 -12.96 -23.13 -10.10
CA SER A 180 -12.32 -24.46 -10.22
C SER A 180 -10.79 -24.32 -10.14
N GLU A 181 -10.21 -23.34 -10.82
CA GLU A 181 -8.78 -23.04 -10.81
C GLU A 181 -8.26 -22.72 -9.39
N ILE A 182 -9.00 -21.92 -8.61
CA ILE A 182 -8.64 -21.55 -7.23
C ILE A 182 -8.48 -22.81 -6.37
N PHE A 183 -9.45 -23.73 -6.40
CA PHE A 183 -9.38 -24.93 -5.60
C PHE A 183 -8.33 -25.92 -6.13
N ASP A 184 -8.25 -26.14 -7.44
CA ASP A 184 -7.36 -27.13 -8.04
C ASP A 184 -5.89 -26.74 -7.93
N LYS A 185 -5.58 -25.43 -8.00
CA LYS A 185 -4.21 -24.91 -7.88
C LYS A 185 -3.88 -24.34 -6.49
N ASN A 186 -4.83 -24.38 -5.55
CA ASN A 186 -4.69 -23.80 -4.21
C ASN A 186 -4.21 -22.32 -4.25
N ILE A 187 -4.86 -21.51 -5.10
CA ILE A 187 -4.50 -20.09 -5.25
C ILE A 187 -4.75 -19.35 -3.92
N GLY A 188 -3.76 -18.60 -3.45
CA GLY A 188 -3.79 -17.94 -2.15
C GLY A 188 -3.34 -18.81 -0.98
N GLY A 189 -2.99 -20.09 -1.22
CA GLY A 189 -2.45 -21.01 -0.21
C GLY A 189 -3.46 -21.51 0.83
N ILE A 190 -4.75 -21.18 0.64
CA ILE A 190 -5.87 -21.63 1.48
C ILE A 190 -6.95 -22.16 0.53
N ALA A 191 -7.45 -23.38 0.76
CA ALA A 191 -8.52 -23.98 -0.03
C ALA A 191 -9.89 -23.36 0.33
N GLU A 192 -10.00 -22.05 0.21
CA GLU A 192 -11.19 -21.26 0.50
C GLU A 192 -11.24 -20.07 -0.47
N LEU A 193 -12.44 -19.71 -0.90
CA LEU A 193 -12.70 -18.50 -1.68
C LEU A 193 -13.92 -17.74 -1.16
N ILE A 194 -14.02 -16.47 -1.56
CA ILE A 194 -15.15 -15.61 -1.30
C ILE A 194 -15.76 -15.17 -2.64
N ILE A 195 -17.09 -15.30 -2.75
CA ILE A 195 -17.86 -14.69 -3.83
C ILE A 195 -18.56 -13.49 -3.22
N GLU A 196 -18.30 -12.31 -3.77
CA GLU A 196 -18.90 -11.04 -3.33
C GLU A 196 -19.70 -10.41 -4.47
N GLU A 197 -20.72 -9.62 -4.13
CA GLU A 197 -21.38 -8.76 -5.10
C GLU A 197 -20.36 -7.83 -5.78
N LYS A 198 -20.53 -7.57 -7.06
CA LYS A 198 -19.74 -6.56 -7.77
C LYS A 198 -20.18 -5.18 -7.33
N LEU A 199 -19.29 -4.46 -6.66
CA LEU A 199 -19.53 -3.07 -6.30
C LEU A 199 -19.26 -2.17 -7.51
N GLU A 200 -20.15 -1.22 -7.76
CA GLU A 200 -19.97 -0.18 -8.78
C GLU A 200 -19.83 1.18 -8.12
N GLY A 201 -18.75 1.89 -8.47
CA GLY A 201 -18.47 3.16 -7.83
C GLY A 201 -17.07 3.70 -8.08
N LYS A 202 -16.63 4.59 -7.19
CA LYS A 202 -15.34 5.25 -7.24
C LYS A 202 -14.46 4.76 -6.11
N GLU A 203 -13.37 4.08 -6.47
CA GLU A 203 -12.40 3.59 -5.50
C GLU A 203 -11.54 4.73 -4.96
N PHE A 204 -11.22 4.65 -3.67
CA PHE A 204 -10.26 5.53 -3.01
C PHE A 204 -9.63 4.83 -1.81
N THR A 205 -8.47 5.34 -1.40
CA THR A 205 -7.73 4.82 -0.25
C THR A 205 -7.56 5.90 0.81
N ILE A 206 -7.84 5.55 2.05
CA ILE A 206 -7.45 6.33 3.22
C ILE A 206 -6.44 5.50 4.00
N GLN A 207 -5.23 6.04 4.15
CA GLN A 207 -4.22 5.48 5.02
C GLN A 207 -4.25 6.18 6.37
N ALA A 208 -3.83 5.51 7.43
CA ALA A 208 -3.78 6.08 8.75
C ALA A 208 -2.57 5.60 9.55
N PHE A 209 -2.04 6.48 10.40
CA PHE A 209 -1.22 6.11 11.54
C PHE A 209 -2.13 5.57 12.64
N VAL A 210 -1.76 4.47 13.26
CA VAL A 210 -2.60 3.78 14.25
C VAL A 210 -1.80 3.41 15.47
N ASN A 211 -2.39 3.68 16.64
CA ASN A 211 -1.97 3.10 17.90
C ASN A 211 -3.21 2.77 18.73
N GLY A 212 -3.47 1.49 18.94
CA GLY A 212 -4.67 1.05 19.63
C GLY A 212 -5.94 1.66 19.04
N GLU A 213 -6.70 2.41 19.84
CA GLU A 213 -7.93 3.06 19.42
C GLU A 213 -7.71 4.38 18.64
N THR A 214 -6.49 4.93 18.66
CA THR A 214 -6.18 6.19 18.00
C THR A 214 -5.86 5.97 16.55
N ILE A 215 -6.60 6.66 15.68
CA ILE A 215 -6.36 6.71 14.24
C ILE A 215 -6.17 8.15 13.80
N VAL A 216 -5.06 8.45 13.13
CA VAL A 216 -4.82 9.72 12.45
C VAL A 216 -4.78 9.48 10.95
N GLY A 217 -5.85 9.89 10.26
CA GLY A 217 -5.99 9.71 8.82
C GLY A 217 -5.04 10.59 8.02
N MET A 218 -4.54 10.06 6.92
CA MET A 218 -3.73 10.76 5.94
C MET A 218 -4.61 11.32 4.81
N PRO A 219 -4.13 12.27 3.98
CA PRO A 219 -4.83 12.70 2.79
C PRO A 219 -5.34 11.53 1.94
N ALA A 220 -6.57 11.61 1.46
CA ALA A 220 -7.15 10.61 0.58
C ALA A 220 -6.36 10.49 -0.72
N THR A 221 -6.21 9.27 -1.21
CA THR A 221 -5.52 8.98 -2.47
C THR A 221 -6.40 8.15 -3.40
N GLN A 222 -6.24 8.36 -4.70
CA GLN A 222 -6.76 7.47 -5.72
C GLN A 222 -5.60 6.76 -6.39
N ASP A 223 -5.57 5.44 -6.32
CA ASP A 223 -4.58 4.59 -6.97
C ASP A 223 -5.10 4.05 -8.31
N TYR A 224 -4.16 3.73 -9.19
CA TYR A 224 -4.42 3.23 -10.54
C TYR A 224 -3.76 1.87 -10.70
N LYS A 225 -4.56 0.82 -10.50
CA LYS A 225 -4.09 -0.58 -10.48
C LYS A 225 -3.98 -1.20 -11.86
N LEU A 226 -4.79 -0.73 -12.82
CA LEU A 226 -4.80 -1.33 -14.14
C LEU A 226 -3.58 -0.91 -14.98
N LEU A 227 -3.04 -1.88 -15.71
CA LEU A 227 -1.76 -1.77 -16.39
C LEU A 227 -1.74 -0.64 -17.44
N ARG A 228 -2.84 -0.45 -18.19
CA ARG A 228 -2.87 0.45 -19.35
C ARG A 228 -3.63 1.74 -19.07
N GLU A 229 -3.39 2.74 -19.91
CA GLU A 229 -4.16 3.99 -19.92
C GLU A 229 -5.65 3.72 -20.11
N GLY A 230 -6.50 4.61 -19.57
CA GLY A 230 -7.95 4.46 -19.60
C GLY A 230 -8.51 3.47 -18.60
N ASP A 231 -7.69 2.98 -17.66
CA ASP A 231 -8.00 1.91 -16.71
C ASP A 231 -8.38 0.60 -17.42
N GLU A 232 -7.45 0.09 -18.22
CA GLU A 232 -7.59 -1.14 -18.97
C GLU A 232 -6.46 -2.15 -18.66
N GLY A 233 -6.71 -3.41 -18.98
CA GLY A 233 -5.73 -4.49 -18.91
C GLY A 233 -5.65 -5.19 -17.57
N LEU A 234 -4.49 -5.78 -17.28
CA LEU A 234 -4.28 -6.60 -16.09
C LEU A 234 -4.20 -5.75 -14.82
N ASN A 235 -4.66 -6.29 -13.70
CA ASN A 235 -4.36 -5.75 -12.39
C ASN A 235 -2.86 -5.79 -12.12
N THR A 236 -2.36 -4.77 -11.44
CA THR A 236 -0.98 -4.64 -11.01
C THR A 236 -0.92 -4.20 -9.55
N PRO A 237 0.24 -4.27 -8.91
CA PRO A 237 0.44 -3.66 -7.57
C PRO A 237 0.34 -2.13 -7.53
N GLY A 238 -0.05 -1.48 -8.63
CA GLY A 238 -0.21 -0.04 -8.77
C GLY A 238 0.77 0.57 -9.77
N MET A 239 0.22 1.35 -10.73
CA MET A 239 0.97 2.10 -11.76
C MET A 239 1.26 3.54 -11.32
N GLY A 240 0.55 4.01 -10.30
CA GLY A 240 0.68 5.34 -9.74
C GLY A 240 -0.57 5.74 -8.99
N SER A 241 -0.56 6.92 -8.41
CA SER A 241 -1.65 7.45 -7.59
C SER A 241 -1.62 8.97 -7.53
N VAL A 242 -2.70 9.57 -7.05
CA VAL A 242 -2.85 11.01 -6.89
C VAL A 242 -3.44 11.37 -5.53
N SER A 243 -3.15 12.59 -5.05
CA SER A 243 -3.84 13.24 -3.95
C SER A 243 -4.05 14.72 -4.28
N LEU A 244 -5.06 15.36 -3.69
CA LEU A 244 -5.42 16.74 -4.01
C LEU A 244 -5.12 17.72 -2.86
N PRO A 245 -5.05 19.04 -3.12
CA PRO A 245 -4.61 20.02 -2.12
C PRO A 245 -5.52 20.12 -0.90
N ASN A 246 -6.81 19.81 -1.05
CA ASN A 246 -7.78 19.81 0.05
C ASN A 246 -7.81 18.49 0.83
N HIS A 247 -6.90 17.55 0.50
CA HIS A 247 -6.76 16.21 1.09
C HIS A 247 -7.98 15.29 0.86
N LEU A 248 -8.88 15.69 -0.02
CA LEU A 248 -10.03 14.91 -0.48
C LEU A 248 -9.91 14.64 -1.98
N LEU A 249 -10.76 13.76 -2.50
CA LEU A 249 -10.90 13.52 -3.95
C LEU A 249 -12.16 14.23 -4.47
N PRO A 250 -12.29 14.49 -5.78
CA PRO A 250 -13.40 15.30 -6.32
C PRO A 250 -14.79 14.75 -5.99
N PHE A 251 -14.89 13.43 -5.84
CA PHE A 251 -16.12 12.70 -5.54
C PHE A 251 -16.30 12.40 -4.05
N LEU A 252 -15.32 12.70 -3.19
CA LEU A 252 -15.31 12.36 -1.76
C LEU A 252 -15.56 13.61 -0.92
N SER A 253 -16.64 13.65 -0.17
CA SER A 253 -16.94 14.70 0.80
C SER A 253 -16.15 14.51 2.10
N GLY A 254 -16.01 15.59 2.89
CA GLY A 254 -15.41 15.53 4.22
C GLY A 254 -16.16 14.60 5.17
N ALA A 255 -17.50 14.52 5.07
CA ALA A 255 -18.29 13.60 5.88
C ALA A 255 -18.00 12.13 5.56
N GLU A 256 -17.89 11.78 4.28
CA GLU A 256 -17.56 10.42 3.82
C GLU A 256 -16.11 10.03 4.18
N TYR A 257 -15.19 10.99 4.14
CA TYR A 257 -13.82 10.79 4.63
C TYR A 257 -13.81 10.45 6.13
N GLU A 258 -14.53 11.23 6.96
CA GLU A 258 -14.65 10.96 8.39
C GLU A 258 -15.37 9.64 8.68
N GLU A 259 -16.43 9.31 7.95
CA GLU A 259 -17.12 8.02 8.02
C GLU A 259 -16.14 6.87 7.77
N SER A 260 -15.33 6.95 6.72
CA SER A 260 -14.33 5.93 6.40
C SER A 260 -13.29 5.75 7.52
N LYS A 261 -12.85 6.84 8.15
CA LYS A 261 -11.98 6.78 9.34
C LYS A 261 -12.66 6.11 10.53
N ILE A 262 -13.92 6.44 10.79
CA ILE A 262 -14.71 5.83 11.88
C ILE A 262 -14.87 4.33 11.64
N ILE A 263 -15.06 3.90 10.38
CA ILE A 263 -15.11 2.47 10.03
C ILE A 263 -13.81 1.78 10.43
N MET A 264 -12.66 2.35 10.04
CA MET A 264 -11.34 1.81 10.41
C MET A 264 -11.14 1.79 11.93
N GLN A 265 -11.49 2.89 12.61
CA GLN A 265 -11.33 3.03 14.07
C GLN A 265 -12.12 1.98 14.85
N LYS A 266 -13.39 1.76 14.50
CA LYS A 266 -14.22 0.75 15.16
C LYS A 266 -13.65 -0.67 15.01
N VAL A 267 -13.10 -1.00 13.83
CA VAL A 267 -12.46 -2.31 13.60
C VAL A 267 -11.22 -2.47 14.46
N VAL A 268 -10.34 -1.45 14.50
CA VAL A 268 -9.10 -1.50 15.31
C VAL A 268 -9.42 -1.55 16.81
N LYS A 269 -10.38 -0.74 17.26
CA LYS A 269 -10.85 -0.79 18.65
C LYS A 269 -11.38 -2.19 19.01
N HIS A 270 -12.14 -2.81 18.12
CA HIS A 270 -12.69 -4.15 18.37
C HIS A 270 -11.60 -5.23 18.47
N LEU A 271 -10.47 -5.08 17.75
CA LEU A 271 -9.30 -5.95 17.94
C LEU A 271 -8.77 -5.86 19.38
N THR A 272 -8.67 -4.65 19.91
CA THR A 272 -8.23 -4.43 21.30
C THR A 272 -9.23 -5.02 22.29
N ASP A 273 -10.51 -4.70 22.14
CA ASP A 273 -11.55 -5.08 23.09
C ASP A 273 -11.79 -6.61 23.13
N LYS A 274 -11.80 -7.26 21.98
CA LYS A 274 -12.16 -8.67 21.87
C LYS A 274 -10.97 -9.62 21.94
N TYR A 275 -9.84 -9.23 21.36
CA TYR A 275 -8.68 -10.10 21.22
C TYR A 275 -7.50 -9.67 22.08
N ASN A 276 -7.61 -8.54 22.82
CA ASN A 276 -6.53 -7.93 23.58
C ASN A 276 -5.29 -7.63 22.70
N GLU A 277 -5.53 -7.23 21.44
CA GLU A 277 -4.49 -6.95 20.44
C GLU A 277 -4.41 -5.45 20.16
N VAL A 278 -3.30 -4.85 20.53
CA VAL A 278 -3.05 -3.43 20.25
C VAL A 278 -2.41 -3.30 18.87
N PHE A 279 -3.13 -2.68 17.95
CA PHE A 279 -2.59 -2.39 16.62
C PHE A 279 -1.66 -1.16 16.69
N VAL A 280 -0.39 -1.33 16.36
CA VAL A 280 0.60 -0.24 16.24
C VAL A 280 1.18 -0.26 14.85
N GLY A 281 0.90 0.75 14.03
CA GLY A 281 1.40 0.75 12.66
C GLY A 281 0.56 1.57 11.68
N PHE A 282 0.51 1.09 10.45
CA PHE A 282 -0.22 1.71 9.36
C PHE A 282 -1.42 0.85 8.97
N LEU A 283 -2.57 1.47 8.82
CA LEU A 283 -3.75 0.83 8.28
C LEU A 283 -4.17 1.56 7.00
N SER A 284 -4.32 0.83 5.91
CA SER A 284 -4.85 1.34 4.64
C SER A 284 -6.23 0.75 4.41
N GLY A 285 -7.25 1.58 4.43
CA GLY A 285 -8.60 1.20 4.04
C GLY A 285 -8.79 1.48 2.55
N GLN A 286 -9.09 0.44 1.77
CA GLN A 286 -9.55 0.58 0.39
C GLN A 286 -11.06 0.59 0.39
N PHE A 287 -11.62 1.70 -0.08
CA PHE A 287 -13.04 1.97 -0.10
C PHE A 287 -13.55 2.20 -1.51
N ILE A 288 -14.84 2.04 -1.69
CA ILE A 288 -15.55 2.44 -2.90
C ILE A 288 -16.78 3.26 -2.51
N LYS A 289 -16.92 4.43 -3.13
CA LYS A 289 -18.14 5.22 -3.04
C LYS A 289 -19.11 4.72 -4.09
N THR A 290 -20.22 4.16 -3.64
CA THR A 290 -21.33 3.68 -4.46
C THR A 290 -22.52 4.64 -4.41
N GLY A 291 -23.58 4.36 -5.15
CA GLY A 291 -24.88 5.07 -5.04
C GLY A 291 -25.57 4.90 -3.67
N GLU A 292 -25.16 3.88 -2.90
CA GLU A 292 -25.70 3.57 -1.56
C GLU A 292 -24.82 4.07 -0.40
N GLY A 293 -23.69 4.73 -0.71
CA GLY A 293 -22.73 5.21 0.28
C GLY A 293 -21.38 4.51 0.18
N ILE A 294 -20.60 4.61 1.26
CA ILE A 294 -19.24 4.06 1.32
C ILE A 294 -19.30 2.56 1.63
N LYS A 295 -18.58 1.76 0.83
CA LYS A 295 -18.36 0.33 1.09
C LYS A 295 -16.87 0.06 1.24
N VAL A 296 -16.54 -0.97 2.03
CA VAL A 296 -15.16 -1.43 2.25
C VAL A 296 -14.81 -2.51 1.24
N ILE A 297 -13.80 -2.27 0.43
CA ILE A 297 -13.21 -3.29 -0.45
C ILE A 297 -12.34 -4.22 0.37
N GLU A 298 -11.29 -3.67 1.01
CA GLU A 298 -10.37 -4.41 1.86
C GLU A 298 -9.63 -3.48 2.83
N PHE A 299 -8.98 -4.06 3.85
CA PHE A 299 -7.99 -3.38 4.66
C PHE A 299 -6.63 -4.01 4.44
N ASN A 300 -5.60 -3.15 4.36
CA ASN A 300 -4.21 -3.56 4.34
C ASN A 300 -3.52 -3.01 5.59
N VAL A 301 -2.88 -3.87 6.37
CA VAL A 301 -2.22 -3.49 7.64
C VAL A 301 -0.80 -2.96 7.40
N ARG A 302 -0.62 -2.27 6.30
CA ARG A 302 0.61 -1.67 5.80
C ARG A 302 0.28 -0.46 4.92
N PRO A 303 1.26 0.43 4.66
CA PRO A 303 1.07 1.50 3.68
C PRO A 303 0.87 0.93 2.27
N GLY A 304 -0.02 1.57 1.52
CA GLY A 304 -0.16 1.34 0.08
C GLY A 304 1.07 1.84 -0.69
N ASP A 305 1.36 1.23 -1.79
CA ASP A 305 2.44 1.60 -2.72
C ASP A 305 1.85 1.60 -4.15
N SER A 306 1.49 2.73 -4.68
CA SER A 306 2.10 4.07 -4.69
C SER A 306 1.50 5.13 -3.73
N GLU A 307 0.45 4.86 -3.01
CA GLU A 307 -0.31 5.88 -2.27
C GLU A 307 0.56 6.60 -1.23
N ILE A 308 1.38 5.88 -0.46
CA ILE A 308 2.27 6.51 0.53
C ILE A 308 3.34 7.39 -0.12
N LEU A 309 3.68 7.13 -1.39
CA LEU A 309 4.63 7.94 -2.15
C LEU A 309 4.07 9.33 -2.50
N ASN A 310 2.74 9.49 -2.50
CA ASN A 310 2.10 10.82 -2.57
C ASN A 310 2.14 11.55 -1.22
N ILE A 311 2.03 10.80 -0.12
CA ILE A 311 1.79 11.36 1.22
C ILE A 311 3.09 11.81 1.88
N ILE A 312 4.15 11.00 1.84
CA ILE A 312 5.43 11.33 2.46
C ILE A 312 6.02 12.65 1.93
N PRO A 313 5.96 12.97 0.63
CA PRO A 313 6.43 14.27 0.12
C PRO A 313 5.76 15.50 0.73
N ILE A 314 4.50 15.41 1.11
CA ILE A 314 3.71 16.49 1.69
C ILE A 314 3.58 16.42 3.22
N LEU A 315 4.13 15.41 3.88
CA LEU A 315 4.15 15.31 5.33
C LEU A 315 5.06 16.40 5.92
N LYS A 316 4.53 17.22 6.85
CA LYS A 316 5.23 18.31 7.54
C LYS A 316 5.78 17.90 8.90
N THR A 317 5.00 17.13 9.65
CA THR A 317 5.39 16.64 10.97
C THR A 317 6.55 15.66 10.85
N ASP A 318 7.51 15.73 11.75
CA ASP A 318 8.65 14.81 11.79
C ASP A 318 8.17 13.36 11.84
N PHE A 319 8.58 12.58 10.86
CA PHE A 319 8.16 11.18 10.74
C PHE A 319 8.69 10.31 11.89
N VAL A 320 9.89 10.62 12.41
CA VAL A 320 10.46 9.91 13.56
C VAL A 320 9.65 10.19 14.83
N GLU A 321 9.22 11.46 15.02
CA GLU A 321 8.32 11.83 16.11
C GLU A 321 6.97 11.07 16.02
N ILE A 322 6.41 10.95 14.82
CA ILE A 322 5.17 10.17 14.62
C ILE A 322 5.40 8.69 14.99
N CYS A 323 6.54 8.11 14.57
CA CYS A 323 6.88 6.73 14.92
C CYS A 323 6.99 6.54 16.44
N GLU A 324 7.69 7.43 17.14
CA GLU A 324 7.81 7.38 18.59
C GLU A 324 6.44 7.56 19.27
N ALA A 325 5.61 8.49 18.77
CA ALA A 325 4.27 8.70 19.31
C ALA A 325 3.35 7.48 19.12
N MET A 326 3.48 6.76 18.00
CA MET A 326 2.79 5.48 17.82
C MET A 326 3.23 4.45 18.85
N ILE A 327 4.55 4.27 19.05
CA ILE A 327 5.09 3.27 19.98
C ILE A 327 4.72 3.62 21.42
N ASP A 328 4.80 4.89 21.80
CA ASP A 328 4.63 5.36 23.18
C ASP A 328 3.17 5.67 23.56
N ASN A 329 2.21 5.28 22.71
CA ASN A 329 0.79 5.56 22.90
C ASN A 329 0.48 7.06 23.10
N ARG A 330 1.17 7.91 22.33
CA ARG A 330 1.02 9.38 22.35
C ARG A 330 0.48 9.95 21.04
N LEU A 331 0.01 9.09 20.14
CA LEU A 331 -0.44 9.52 18.80
C LEU A 331 -1.58 10.56 18.87
N SER A 332 -2.43 10.49 19.90
CA SER A 332 -3.50 11.46 20.15
C SER A 332 -3.01 12.82 20.67
N THR A 333 -1.75 12.94 21.06
CA THR A 333 -1.19 14.16 21.68
C THR A 333 -0.35 14.99 20.71
N ILE A 334 -0.11 14.52 19.50
CA ILE A 334 0.65 15.22 18.47
C ILE A 334 -0.27 15.67 17.34
N ASP A 335 0.03 16.84 16.77
CA ASP A 335 -0.66 17.35 15.57
C ASP A 335 0.11 16.93 14.32
N ILE A 336 -0.48 16.06 13.51
CA ILE A 336 0.13 15.57 12.27
C ILE A 336 -0.39 16.41 11.11
N ALA A 337 0.50 17.21 10.54
CA ALA A 337 0.18 18.18 9.49
C ALA A 337 0.72 17.73 8.13
N PHE A 338 -0.03 18.05 7.09
CA PHE A 338 0.34 17.85 5.69
C PHE A 338 0.26 19.17 4.92
N ASP A 339 1.12 19.35 3.92
CA ASP A 339 1.03 20.48 3.01
C ASP A 339 -0.23 20.39 2.15
N LYS A 340 -0.86 21.54 1.91
CA LYS A 340 -2.02 21.64 1.01
C LYS A 340 -1.55 21.71 -0.44
N LYS A 341 -0.96 20.60 -0.92
CA LYS A 341 -0.46 20.43 -2.29
C LYS A 341 -1.12 19.22 -2.93
N ALA A 342 -1.36 19.31 -4.23
CA ALA A 342 -1.63 18.14 -5.04
C ALA A 342 -0.35 17.32 -5.24
N THR A 343 -0.48 16.02 -5.35
CA THR A 343 0.62 15.12 -5.70
C THR A 343 0.21 14.17 -6.81
N VAL A 344 1.14 13.91 -7.72
CA VAL A 344 1.03 12.89 -8.77
C VAL A 344 2.24 11.99 -8.68
N CYS A 345 1.99 10.71 -8.42
CA CYS A 345 3.00 9.66 -8.39
C CYS A 345 2.82 8.74 -9.60
N LYS A 346 3.89 8.46 -10.33
CA LYS A 346 3.88 7.51 -11.47
C LYS A 346 5.07 6.58 -11.41
N TYR A 347 4.79 5.28 -11.58
CA TYR A 347 5.84 4.28 -11.71
C TYR A 347 6.31 4.13 -13.15
N ILE A 348 7.63 4.07 -13.33
CA ILE A 348 8.23 3.50 -14.53
C ILE A 348 8.30 1.99 -14.32
N VAL A 349 7.77 1.27 -15.28
CA VAL A 349 7.78 -0.19 -15.35
C VAL A 349 8.37 -0.67 -16.67
N SER A 350 8.60 -1.95 -16.77
CA SER A 350 9.00 -2.56 -18.03
C SER A 350 7.83 -2.68 -18.99
N LYS A 351 8.09 -2.65 -20.28
CA LYS A 351 7.08 -2.96 -21.31
C LYS A 351 6.52 -4.39 -21.19
N GLY A 352 7.24 -5.29 -20.54
CA GLY A 352 6.80 -6.65 -20.26
C GLY A 352 6.20 -6.84 -18.85
N PHE A 353 5.98 -5.76 -18.08
CA PHE A 353 5.39 -5.84 -16.74
C PHE A 353 4.00 -6.51 -16.78
N PRO A 354 3.65 -7.40 -15.84
CA PRO A 354 4.39 -7.78 -14.62
C PRO A 354 5.52 -8.81 -14.83
N HIS A 355 5.79 -9.27 -16.04
CA HIS A 355 6.83 -10.26 -16.38
C HIS A 355 8.01 -9.58 -17.09
N PRO A 356 8.93 -8.91 -16.36
CA PRO A 356 10.02 -8.13 -16.96
C PRO A 356 11.00 -9.02 -17.71
N LYS A 357 11.53 -8.47 -18.85
CA LYS A 357 12.62 -9.10 -19.58
C LYS A 357 13.97 -8.77 -18.94
N GLU A 358 14.96 -9.65 -19.06
CA GLU A 358 16.26 -9.52 -18.38
C GLU A 358 17.13 -8.34 -18.85
N ASP A 359 16.99 -7.88 -20.08
CA ASP A 359 17.89 -6.88 -20.69
C ASP A 359 17.40 -5.42 -20.59
N MET A 360 16.44 -5.17 -19.69
CA MET A 360 15.95 -3.81 -19.42
C MET A 360 16.86 -3.03 -18.49
N TYR A 361 16.99 -1.74 -18.76
CA TYR A 361 17.69 -0.82 -17.88
C TYR A 361 17.14 0.60 -17.97
N MET A 362 17.43 1.38 -16.92
CA MET A 362 17.13 2.82 -16.84
C MET A 362 18.40 3.58 -16.46
N GLU A 363 18.56 4.76 -17.04
CA GLU A 363 19.51 5.78 -16.61
C GLU A 363 18.72 6.96 -16.05
N ILE A 364 19.12 7.45 -14.88
CA ILE A 364 18.36 8.43 -14.11
C ILE A 364 19.25 9.62 -13.75
N ASN A 365 18.77 10.82 -14.06
CA ASN A 365 19.37 12.08 -13.60
C ASN A 365 18.67 12.55 -12.31
N GLU A 366 19.04 11.91 -11.18
CA GLU A 366 18.45 12.19 -9.86
C GLU A 366 18.58 13.65 -9.43
N GLU A 367 19.74 14.26 -9.68
CA GLU A 367 20.00 15.64 -9.28
C GLU A 367 19.06 16.63 -9.96
N ALA A 368 18.70 16.39 -11.23
CA ALA A 368 17.76 17.23 -11.94
C ALA A 368 16.34 17.07 -11.40
N ILE A 369 15.91 15.83 -11.07
CA ILE A 369 14.63 15.55 -10.46
C ILE A 369 14.52 16.24 -9.09
N LYS A 370 15.54 16.09 -8.24
CA LYS A 370 15.59 16.71 -6.91
C LYS A 370 15.60 18.25 -6.98
N ARG A 371 16.38 18.84 -7.90
CA ARG A 371 16.41 20.30 -8.11
C ARG A 371 15.08 20.86 -8.59
N ALA A 372 14.30 20.11 -9.32
CA ALA A 372 12.96 20.48 -9.73
C ALA A 372 11.91 20.37 -8.61
N GLY A 373 12.27 19.89 -7.43
CA GLY A 373 11.38 19.71 -6.29
C GLY A 373 10.48 18.48 -6.36
N ALA A 374 10.82 17.54 -7.25
CA ALA A 374 10.16 16.23 -7.33
C ALA A 374 10.92 15.19 -6.50
N ASP A 375 10.20 14.17 -6.04
CA ASP A 375 10.75 13.06 -5.29
C ASP A 375 10.89 11.83 -6.16
N LEU A 376 12.01 11.10 -5.99
CA LEU A 376 12.30 9.84 -6.67
C LEU A 376 12.30 8.70 -5.65
N PHE A 377 11.58 7.62 -5.95
CA PHE A 377 11.50 6.43 -5.11
C PHE A 377 11.89 5.18 -5.88
N TYR A 378 12.88 4.46 -5.36
CA TYR A 378 13.42 3.26 -5.99
C TYR A 378 12.67 2.00 -5.56
N SER A 379 12.32 1.17 -6.54
CA SER A 379 11.91 -0.23 -6.38
C SER A 379 12.82 -1.17 -7.17
N CYS A 380 14.04 -0.74 -7.48
CA CYS A 380 15.00 -1.40 -8.34
C CYS A 380 16.39 -1.45 -7.70
N PHE A 381 17.31 -2.15 -8.32
CA PHE A 381 18.70 -2.27 -7.88
C PHE A 381 19.68 -1.65 -8.91
N SER A 382 20.83 -1.17 -8.40
CA SER A 382 21.87 -0.61 -9.25
C SER A 382 22.64 -1.71 -9.98
N VAL A 383 22.96 -1.47 -11.25
CA VAL A 383 23.82 -2.35 -12.09
C VAL A 383 25.02 -1.60 -12.65
N GLY A 384 25.14 -0.31 -12.38
CA GLY A 384 26.22 0.57 -12.82
C GLY A 384 26.02 1.99 -12.28
N LYS A 385 26.88 2.91 -12.67
CA LYS A 385 26.74 4.31 -12.28
C LYS A 385 25.47 4.89 -12.92
N ASN A 386 24.50 5.29 -12.11
CA ASN A 386 23.19 5.83 -12.52
C ASN A 386 22.39 4.91 -13.44
N THR A 387 22.69 3.60 -13.44
CA THR A 387 22.01 2.60 -14.27
C THR A 387 21.33 1.56 -13.38
N TYR A 388 20.06 1.31 -13.63
CA TYR A 388 19.19 0.52 -12.75
C TYR A 388 18.36 -0.50 -13.55
N LYS A 389 18.09 -1.66 -12.94
CA LYS A 389 17.15 -2.66 -13.46
C LYS A 389 15.86 -2.69 -12.64
N PRO A 390 14.69 -2.71 -13.28
CA PRO A 390 13.40 -2.91 -12.61
C PRO A 390 13.31 -4.24 -11.88
N SER A 391 12.58 -4.27 -10.73
CA SER A 391 12.34 -5.50 -9.97
C SER A 391 11.09 -5.40 -9.10
N PRO A 392 9.93 -5.80 -9.53
CA PRO A 392 9.34 -5.83 -10.88
C PRO A 392 9.06 -4.44 -11.41
N ARG A 393 8.78 -3.43 -10.53
CA ARG A 393 8.68 -2.00 -10.87
C ARG A 393 10.06 -1.36 -10.81
N GLY A 394 10.27 -0.27 -11.54
CA GLY A 394 11.54 0.43 -11.59
C GLY A 394 11.64 1.49 -10.50
N VAL A 395 11.28 2.71 -10.86
CA VAL A 395 11.25 3.86 -9.97
C VAL A 395 9.89 4.54 -10.07
N ALA A 396 9.50 5.23 -9.00
CA ALA A 396 8.39 6.17 -9.02
C ALA A 396 8.90 7.60 -8.92
N VAL A 397 8.30 8.50 -9.69
CA VAL A 397 8.48 9.94 -9.54
C VAL A 397 7.20 10.51 -8.95
N THR A 398 7.35 11.28 -7.87
CA THR A 398 6.24 12.04 -7.27
C THR A 398 6.52 13.52 -7.41
N ALA A 399 5.63 14.24 -8.06
CA ALA A 399 5.67 15.69 -8.15
C ALA A 399 4.56 16.33 -7.33
N LYS A 400 4.79 17.56 -6.88
CA LYS A 400 3.89 18.38 -6.09
C LYS A 400 3.53 19.67 -6.84
N GLY A 401 2.30 20.15 -6.70
CA GLY A 401 1.82 21.41 -7.25
C GLY A 401 0.74 22.03 -6.39
N ASP A 402 0.42 23.30 -6.63
CA ASP A 402 -0.76 23.93 -6.01
C ASP A 402 -2.06 23.36 -6.60
N THR A 403 -1.97 22.89 -7.82
CA THR A 403 -3.03 22.20 -8.55
C THR A 403 -2.57 20.82 -9.01
N ILE A 404 -3.53 19.95 -9.31
CA ILE A 404 -3.21 18.63 -9.87
C ILE A 404 -2.56 18.73 -11.24
N GLU A 405 -2.93 19.72 -12.03
CA GLU A 405 -2.34 19.98 -13.35
C GLU A 405 -0.86 20.34 -13.23
N GLU A 406 -0.48 21.21 -12.30
CA GLU A 406 0.94 21.56 -12.06
C GLU A 406 1.73 20.33 -11.63
N ALA A 407 1.20 19.53 -10.69
CA ALA A 407 1.83 18.29 -10.25
C ALA A 407 1.97 17.30 -11.41
N TYR A 408 0.95 17.16 -12.25
CA TYR A 408 0.97 16.31 -13.43
C TYR A 408 2.05 16.74 -14.44
N GLN A 409 2.08 18.03 -14.82
CA GLN A 409 3.03 18.56 -15.79
C GLN A 409 4.47 18.40 -15.29
N LEU A 410 4.71 18.66 -14.00
CA LEU A 410 6.03 18.48 -13.43
C LEU A 410 6.42 16.98 -13.41
N CYS A 411 5.51 16.09 -13.04
CA CYS A 411 5.77 14.65 -13.02
C CYS A 411 6.14 14.13 -14.45
N GLU A 412 5.33 14.44 -15.45
CA GLU A 412 5.61 14.07 -16.86
C GLU A 412 6.95 14.61 -17.32
N LYS A 413 7.22 15.90 -17.09
CA LYS A 413 8.49 16.51 -17.45
C LYS A 413 9.68 15.80 -16.80
N MET A 414 9.59 15.45 -15.53
CA MET A 414 10.68 14.76 -14.84
C MET A 414 10.91 13.35 -15.41
N LEU A 415 9.84 12.63 -15.70
CA LEU A 415 9.92 11.30 -16.30
C LEU A 415 10.53 11.35 -17.72
N ASP A 416 10.04 12.26 -18.57
CA ASP A 416 10.47 12.35 -19.96
C ASP A 416 11.89 12.89 -20.13
N ASP A 417 12.30 13.90 -19.35
CA ASP A 417 13.59 14.57 -19.50
C ASP A 417 14.74 13.82 -18.79
N ASN A 418 14.45 13.18 -17.65
CA ASN A 418 15.48 12.72 -16.71
C ASN A 418 15.58 11.21 -16.55
N ILE A 419 14.69 10.42 -17.16
CA ILE A 419 14.76 8.97 -17.11
C ILE A 419 14.75 8.41 -18.53
N LYS A 420 15.85 7.78 -18.92
CA LYS A 420 16.02 7.15 -20.23
C LYS A 420 16.26 5.67 -20.02
N GLY A 421 15.92 4.86 -21.01
CA GLY A 421 16.16 3.43 -20.91
C GLY A 421 15.62 2.62 -22.06
N LYS A 422 15.89 1.32 -21.99
CA LYS A 422 15.41 0.34 -22.95
C LYS A 422 14.20 -0.40 -22.38
N ASP A 423 13.14 -0.49 -23.17
CA ASP A 423 11.91 -1.24 -22.87
C ASP A 423 11.22 -0.82 -21.56
N ILE A 424 11.26 0.46 -21.23
CA ILE A 424 10.56 1.07 -20.11
C ILE A 424 9.40 1.94 -20.59
N TRP A 425 8.39 2.13 -19.72
CA TRP A 425 7.27 3.02 -19.97
C TRP A 425 6.53 3.38 -18.68
N HIS A 426 5.62 4.34 -18.73
CA HIS A 426 4.72 4.71 -17.63
C HIS A 426 3.34 5.09 -18.18
N ARG A 427 2.32 5.06 -17.35
CA ARG A 427 0.98 5.53 -17.69
C ARG A 427 0.95 7.06 -17.71
N ARG A 428 0.66 7.63 -18.88
CA ARG A 428 0.60 9.08 -19.07
C ARG A 428 -0.71 9.71 -18.57
N ASP A 429 -1.77 8.93 -18.44
CA ASP A 429 -3.09 9.42 -18.06
C ASP A 429 -3.25 9.69 -16.56
N ILE A 430 -2.45 9.07 -15.68
CA ILE A 430 -2.52 9.27 -14.24
C ILE A 430 -2.25 10.73 -13.89
N GLY A 431 -3.20 11.37 -13.19
CA GLY A 431 -3.14 12.78 -12.81
C GLY A 431 -3.73 13.75 -13.84
N LYS A 432 -4.16 13.30 -15.03
CA LYS A 432 -4.93 14.14 -15.94
C LYS A 432 -6.31 14.45 -15.35
N VAL A 433 -6.72 15.71 -15.45
CA VAL A 433 -8.01 16.20 -14.93
C VAL A 433 -9.19 15.44 -15.55
N GLU A 434 -9.09 15.08 -16.83
CA GLU A 434 -10.13 14.32 -17.53
C GLU A 434 -10.34 12.93 -16.92
N LEU A 435 -9.27 12.25 -16.52
CA LEU A 435 -9.37 10.94 -15.88
C LEU A 435 -10.03 11.04 -14.50
N LEU A 436 -9.68 12.08 -13.73
CA LEU A 436 -10.30 12.37 -12.44
C LEU A 436 -11.79 12.71 -12.58
N LYS A 437 -12.18 13.47 -13.63
CA LYS A 437 -13.57 13.81 -13.93
C LYS A 437 -14.39 12.63 -14.48
N LYS A 438 -13.80 11.82 -15.37
CA LYS A 438 -14.43 10.58 -15.86
C LYS A 438 -14.87 9.69 -14.71
N ASN A 439 -14.25 9.91 -13.57
CA ASN A 439 -14.57 9.29 -12.30
C ASN A 439 -15.59 10.08 -11.44
N THR A 440 -16.17 11.18 -11.86
CA THR A 440 -17.29 11.86 -11.17
C THR A 440 -18.62 11.42 -11.77
N TRP A 441 -19.63 11.22 -10.90
CA TRP A 441 -21.00 11.00 -11.35
C TRP A 441 -21.54 12.34 -11.89
N GLU A 442 -21.75 12.46 -13.18
CA GLU A 442 -22.70 13.39 -13.78
C GLU A 442 -23.97 12.65 -14.12
#